data_89ded740fa31b622a7d43ca26208da43
#
_entry.id   89ded740fa31b622a7d43ca26208da43
#
_cell.length_a   1.000
_cell.length_b   1.000
_cell.length_c   1.000
_cell.angle_alpha   90.00
_cell.angle_beta   90.00
_cell.angle_gamma   90.00
#
_symmetry.space_group_name_H-M   'P 1'
#
loop_
_entity.id
_entity.type
_entity.pdbx_description
1 polymer ?
#
loop_
_entity_poly.entity_id
_entity_poly.type
_entity_poly.pdbx_seq_one_letter_code
_entity_poly.pdbx_strand_id
1 'polypeptide(L)'
;MEFRARDHVPALTGLLSAISLALVFGAVLGALPAGTLPRAPAGVVDAIPQVNAAVSLVAIGTIATAWRAIRRGNVERHRALMLTSLVLFVAFLALYLYKVALEGPAPFPGPETIYQFVYLPVLGIHITLAIVCVPLLYYVLLLALTRPIEELPRTNHRRVGRVAASLWLVSFALGVVVYAMLYVVY
;
A
#
# COMPACT_ATOMS: atom_id res chain seq x y z
N MET A 1 28.91 11.44 -17.41
CA MET A 1 27.60 12.00 -17.00
C MET A 1 27.26 11.43 -15.63
N GLU A 2 27.25 12.27 -14.59
CA GLU A 2 26.75 11.84 -13.28
C GLU A 2 25.24 11.64 -13.35
N PHE A 3 24.76 10.45 -13.00
CA PHE A 3 23.33 10.17 -12.89
C PHE A 3 22.76 10.91 -11.68
N ARG A 4 21.92 11.93 -11.91
CA ARG A 4 21.23 12.65 -10.84
C ARG A 4 19.78 12.20 -10.79
N ALA A 5 19.41 11.43 -9.78
CA ALA A 5 18.05 10.92 -9.59
C ALA A 5 16.97 12.02 -9.66
N ARG A 6 17.30 13.25 -9.22
CA ARG A 6 16.39 14.41 -9.25
C ARG A 6 15.90 14.79 -10.67
N ASP A 7 16.69 14.49 -11.69
CA ASP A 7 16.39 14.85 -13.08
C ASP A 7 15.57 13.77 -13.80
N HIS A 8 15.47 12.58 -13.18
CA HIS A 8 14.82 11.39 -13.74
C HIS A 8 13.62 10.90 -12.88
N VAL A 9 13.06 11.75 -12.02
CA VAL A 9 11.94 11.36 -11.12
C VAL A 9 10.78 10.68 -11.85
N PRO A 10 10.26 11.16 -13.01
CA PRO A 10 9.17 10.46 -13.70
C PRO A 10 9.58 9.08 -14.23
N ALA A 11 10.78 8.95 -14.79
CA ALA A 11 11.27 7.68 -15.32
C ALA A 11 11.49 6.65 -14.19
N LEU A 12 12.09 7.08 -13.07
CA LEU A 12 12.27 6.23 -11.88
C LEU A 12 10.93 5.83 -11.28
N THR A 13 9.97 6.75 -11.23
CA THR A 13 8.60 6.44 -10.79
C THR A 13 7.99 5.33 -11.65
N GLY A 14 8.03 5.47 -12.97
CA GLY A 14 7.51 4.47 -13.90
C GLY A 14 8.17 3.11 -13.73
N LEU A 15 9.52 3.08 -13.68
CA LEU A 15 10.29 1.85 -13.51
C LEU A 15 9.98 1.14 -12.18
N LEU A 16 10.05 1.86 -11.06
CA LEU A 16 9.77 1.30 -9.74
C LEU A 16 8.33 0.81 -9.62
N SER A 17 7.37 1.55 -10.19
CA SER A 17 5.97 1.14 -10.21
C SER A 17 5.76 -0.12 -11.04
N ALA A 18 6.36 -0.21 -12.23
CA ALA A 18 6.27 -1.38 -13.08
C ALA A 18 6.84 -2.63 -12.40
N ILE A 19 8.02 -2.52 -11.78
CA ILE A 19 8.64 -3.61 -11.03
C ILE A 19 7.76 -4.04 -9.86
N SER A 20 7.29 -3.08 -9.04
CA SER A 20 6.47 -3.38 -7.87
C SER A 20 5.15 -4.05 -8.25
N LEU A 21 4.46 -3.54 -9.27
CA LEU A 21 3.20 -4.12 -9.75
C LEU A 21 3.43 -5.50 -10.38
N ALA A 22 4.52 -5.68 -11.14
CA ALA A 22 4.88 -6.99 -11.69
C ALA A 22 5.12 -8.03 -10.59
N LEU A 23 5.80 -7.65 -9.50
CA LEU A 23 6.00 -8.54 -8.34
C LEU A 23 4.67 -8.88 -7.65
N VAL A 24 3.80 -7.89 -7.44
CA VAL A 24 2.47 -8.10 -6.83
C VAL A 24 1.63 -9.03 -7.69
N PHE A 25 1.46 -8.73 -8.97
CA PHE A 25 0.66 -9.59 -9.87
C PHE A 25 1.30 -10.95 -10.07
N GLY A 26 2.63 -11.03 -10.16
CA GLY A 26 3.34 -12.30 -10.24
C GLY A 26 3.05 -13.21 -9.04
N ALA A 27 3.07 -12.67 -7.83
CA ALA A 27 2.75 -13.43 -6.62
C ALA A 27 1.27 -13.86 -6.59
N VAL A 28 0.34 -12.94 -6.92
CA VAL A 28 -1.11 -13.21 -6.91
C VAL A 28 -1.53 -14.23 -7.98
N LEU A 29 -0.89 -14.18 -9.15
CA LEU A 29 -1.16 -15.09 -10.27
C LEU A 29 -0.39 -16.43 -10.18
N GLY A 30 0.32 -16.66 -9.08
CA GLY A 30 1.03 -17.93 -8.86
C GLY A 30 2.27 -18.13 -9.75
N ALA A 31 2.92 -17.03 -10.19
CA ALA A 31 4.13 -17.11 -10.99
C ALA A 31 5.35 -17.65 -10.21
N LEU A 32 5.28 -17.72 -8.88
CA LEU A 32 6.31 -18.33 -8.06
C LEU A 32 6.13 -19.86 -8.04
N PRO A 33 7.17 -20.65 -8.37
CA PRO A 33 7.08 -22.10 -8.30
C PRO A 33 6.75 -22.56 -6.87
N ALA A 34 5.94 -23.61 -6.75
CA ALA A 34 5.63 -24.23 -5.46
C ALA A 34 6.91 -24.63 -4.73
N GLY A 35 7.01 -24.33 -3.43
CA GLY A 35 8.18 -24.63 -2.61
C GLY A 35 9.33 -23.62 -2.70
N THR A 36 9.21 -22.54 -3.48
CA THR A 36 10.25 -21.49 -3.55
C THR A 36 10.41 -20.74 -2.23
N LEU A 37 9.31 -20.54 -1.50
CA LEU A 37 9.30 -19.83 -0.23
C LEU A 37 9.31 -20.82 0.95
N PRO A 38 10.16 -20.61 1.96
CA PRO A 38 10.09 -21.41 3.19
C PRO A 38 8.76 -21.14 3.89
N ARG A 39 8.05 -22.20 4.30
CA ARG A 39 6.77 -22.08 5.00
C ARG A 39 7.00 -21.84 6.50
N ALA A 40 6.53 -20.71 7.01
CA ALA A 40 6.47 -20.47 8.44
C ALA A 40 5.46 -21.44 9.13
N PRO A 41 5.55 -21.63 10.46
CA PRO A 41 4.55 -22.41 11.20
C PRO A 41 3.12 -21.95 10.89
N ALA A 42 2.17 -22.89 10.82
CA ALA A 42 0.79 -22.61 10.41
C ALA A 42 0.16 -21.44 11.19
N GLY A 43 0.30 -21.42 12.51
CA GLY A 43 -0.23 -20.31 13.33
C GLY A 43 0.32 -18.92 12.99
N VAL A 44 1.53 -18.81 12.43
CA VAL A 44 2.08 -17.55 11.94
C VAL A 44 1.41 -17.13 10.63
N VAL A 45 1.25 -18.08 9.70
CA VAL A 45 0.59 -17.82 8.40
C VAL A 45 -0.88 -17.47 8.61
N ASP A 46 -1.56 -18.16 9.52
CA ASP A 46 -2.97 -17.94 9.85
C ASP A 46 -3.21 -16.56 10.55
N ALA A 47 -2.22 -16.06 11.27
CA ALA A 47 -2.29 -14.75 11.93
C ALA A 47 -2.04 -13.56 10.98
N ILE A 48 -1.52 -13.79 9.76
CA ILE A 48 -1.18 -12.70 8.83
C ILE A 48 -2.37 -11.77 8.54
N PRO A 49 -3.59 -12.24 8.25
CA PRO A 49 -4.72 -11.36 7.98
C PRO A 49 -5.04 -10.41 9.14
N GLN A 50 -5.00 -10.90 10.39
CA GLN A 50 -5.24 -10.11 11.61
C GLN A 50 -4.14 -9.07 11.81
N VAL A 51 -2.88 -9.47 11.63
CA VAL A 51 -1.72 -8.56 11.68
C VAL A 51 -1.85 -7.47 10.62
N ASN A 52 -2.20 -7.83 9.38
CA ASN A 52 -2.38 -6.87 8.29
C ASN A 52 -3.56 -5.92 8.54
N ALA A 53 -4.64 -6.38 9.14
CA ALA A 53 -5.74 -5.50 9.55
C ALA A 53 -5.28 -4.49 10.62
N ALA A 54 -4.54 -4.93 11.64
CA ALA A 54 -3.97 -4.06 12.65
C ALA A 54 -2.98 -3.05 12.06
N VAL A 55 -2.06 -3.49 11.18
CA VAL A 55 -1.13 -2.62 10.45
C VAL A 55 -1.88 -1.58 9.63
N SER A 56 -2.98 -1.96 8.97
CA SER A 56 -3.81 -1.04 8.18
C SER A 56 -4.44 0.05 9.04
N LEU A 57 -4.98 -0.30 10.21
CA LEU A 57 -5.55 0.67 11.15
C LEU A 57 -4.49 1.66 11.67
N VAL A 58 -3.30 1.17 12.02
CA VAL A 58 -2.17 2.01 12.43
C VAL A 58 -1.74 2.92 11.28
N ALA A 59 -1.66 2.40 10.05
CA ALA A 59 -1.31 3.18 8.87
C ALA A 59 -2.33 4.31 8.60
N ILE A 60 -3.63 4.05 8.74
CA ILE A 60 -4.68 5.08 8.65
C ILE A 60 -4.42 6.18 9.69
N GLY A 61 -4.16 5.81 10.94
CA GLY A 61 -3.85 6.75 12.02
C GLY A 61 -2.60 7.59 11.76
N THR A 62 -1.52 6.98 11.28
CA THR A 62 -0.27 7.68 10.97
C THR A 62 -0.42 8.63 9.78
N ILE A 63 -1.10 8.22 8.69
CA ILE A 63 -1.36 9.09 7.52
C ILE A 63 -2.24 10.29 7.92
N ALA A 64 -3.33 10.06 8.66
CA ALA A 64 -4.23 11.12 9.11
C ALA A 64 -3.51 12.13 10.03
N THR A 65 -2.65 11.62 10.93
CA THR A 65 -1.84 12.46 11.82
C THR A 65 -0.77 13.22 11.06
N ALA A 66 -0.10 12.58 10.08
CA ALA A 66 0.85 13.22 9.18
C ALA A 66 0.20 14.37 8.40
N TRP A 67 -1.02 14.17 7.92
CA TRP A 67 -1.78 15.21 7.23
C TRP A 67 -2.09 16.40 8.16
N ARG A 68 -2.51 16.14 9.39
CA ARG A 68 -2.72 17.20 10.39
C ARG A 68 -1.41 17.93 10.71
N ALA A 69 -0.29 17.22 10.82
CA ALA A 69 1.02 17.79 11.09
C ALA A 69 1.43 18.81 10.02
N ILE A 70 1.34 18.44 8.73
CA ILE A 70 1.72 19.35 7.64
C ILE A 70 0.77 20.56 7.53
N ARG A 71 -0.51 20.40 7.83
CA ARG A 71 -1.46 21.52 7.89
C ARG A 71 -1.16 22.50 9.00
N ARG A 72 -0.46 22.09 10.06
CA ARG A 72 0.03 22.92 11.18
C ARG A 72 1.46 23.42 10.96
N GLY A 73 2.04 23.21 9.77
CA GLY A 73 3.41 23.62 9.46
C GLY A 73 4.51 22.74 10.05
N ASN A 74 4.16 21.63 10.73
CA ASN A 74 5.15 20.73 11.33
C ASN A 74 5.65 19.72 10.29
N VAL A 75 6.64 20.16 9.50
CA VAL A 75 7.21 19.40 8.38
C VAL A 75 7.95 18.15 8.86
N GLU A 76 8.72 18.24 9.96
CA GLU A 76 9.48 17.10 10.50
C GLU A 76 8.57 15.97 10.94
N ARG A 77 7.52 16.30 11.70
CA ARG A 77 6.53 15.32 12.15
C ARG A 77 5.78 14.70 10.98
N HIS A 78 5.42 15.50 9.97
CA HIS A 78 4.81 15.00 8.74
C HIS A 78 5.73 13.98 8.06
N ARG A 79 7.01 14.33 7.86
CA ARG A 79 8.01 13.47 7.23
C ARG A 79 8.17 12.15 7.98
N ALA A 80 8.35 12.20 9.30
CA ALA A 80 8.50 11.02 10.14
C ALA A 80 7.29 10.09 10.03
N LEU A 81 6.06 10.63 10.16
CA LEU A 81 4.83 9.84 10.10
C LEU A 81 4.57 9.26 8.70
N MET A 82 4.91 9.98 7.62
CA MET A 82 4.77 9.46 6.25
C MET A 82 5.77 8.34 5.98
N LEU A 83 6.99 8.43 6.48
CA LEU A 83 7.96 7.34 6.40
C LEU A 83 7.52 6.12 7.22
N THR A 84 6.98 6.33 8.42
CA THR A 84 6.36 5.25 9.21
C THR A 84 5.22 4.58 8.44
N SER A 85 4.34 5.37 7.82
CA SER A 85 3.24 4.82 7.00
C SER A 85 3.76 4.01 5.82
N LEU A 86 4.85 4.42 5.20
CA LEU A 86 5.51 3.68 4.12
C LEU A 86 6.08 2.35 4.61
N VAL A 87 6.75 2.33 5.77
CA VAL A 87 7.27 1.09 6.36
C VAL A 87 6.13 0.13 6.70
N LEU A 88 5.03 0.63 7.28
CA LEU A 88 3.83 -0.17 7.56
C LEU A 88 3.23 -0.74 6.28
N PHE A 89 3.18 0.03 5.20
CA PHE A 89 2.69 -0.43 3.90
C PHE A 89 3.58 -1.54 3.31
N VAL A 90 4.90 -1.38 3.37
CA VAL A 90 5.84 -2.40 2.89
C VAL A 90 5.70 -3.69 3.71
N ALA A 91 5.57 -3.58 5.03
CA ALA A 91 5.35 -4.72 5.90
C ALA A 91 4.01 -5.42 5.59
N PHE A 92 2.92 -4.65 5.47
CA PHE A 92 1.63 -5.14 5.03
C PHE A 92 1.72 -5.92 3.71
N LEU A 93 2.35 -5.30 2.71
CA LEU A 93 2.47 -5.88 1.37
C LEU A 93 3.31 -7.17 1.39
N ALA A 94 4.43 -7.18 2.10
CA ALA A 94 5.30 -8.35 2.23
C ALA A 94 4.55 -9.53 2.88
N LEU A 95 3.84 -9.30 3.98
CA LEU A 95 3.04 -10.30 4.66
C LEU A 95 1.89 -10.81 3.78
N TYR A 96 1.19 -9.89 3.10
CA TYR A 96 0.10 -10.24 2.19
C TYR A 96 0.59 -11.11 1.02
N LEU A 97 1.64 -10.69 0.33
CA LEU A 97 2.20 -11.43 -0.80
C LEU A 97 2.77 -12.78 -0.37
N TYR A 98 3.40 -12.85 0.79
CA TYR A 98 3.88 -14.10 1.36
C TYR A 98 2.73 -15.11 1.57
N LYS A 99 1.63 -14.68 2.21
CA LYS A 99 0.46 -15.55 2.43
C LYS A 99 -0.17 -15.96 1.09
N VAL A 100 -0.40 -15.02 0.18
CA VAL A 100 -1.02 -15.30 -1.13
C VAL A 100 -0.14 -16.23 -1.98
N ALA A 101 1.18 -16.08 -1.94
CA ALA A 101 2.10 -16.95 -2.64
C ALA A 101 2.10 -18.40 -2.09
N LEU A 102 1.80 -18.58 -0.80
CA LEU A 102 1.73 -19.90 -0.17
C LEU A 102 0.39 -20.60 -0.32
N GLU A 103 -0.71 -19.86 -0.27
CA GLU A 103 -2.07 -20.40 -0.09
C GLU A 103 -3.08 -19.91 -1.15
N GLY A 104 -2.67 -18.97 -1.98
CA GLY A 104 -3.58 -18.28 -2.91
C GLY A 104 -4.48 -17.24 -2.22
N PRO A 105 -5.35 -16.58 -2.99
CA PRO A 105 -6.36 -15.68 -2.45
C PRO A 105 -7.38 -16.42 -1.59
N ALA A 106 -7.76 -15.85 -0.45
CA ALA A 106 -8.78 -16.44 0.43
C ALA A 106 -10.15 -16.47 -0.28
N PRO A 107 -10.87 -17.61 -0.28
CA PRO A 107 -12.23 -17.67 -0.79
C PRO A 107 -13.18 -16.87 0.10
N PHE A 108 -14.19 -16.25 -0.50
CA PHE A 108 -15.23 -15.55 0.29
C PHE A 108 -16.20 -16.56 0.91
N PRO A 109 -16.40 -16.55 2.24
CA PRO A 109 -17.19 -17.56 2.91
C PRO A 109 -18.69 -17.25 3.01
N GLY A 110 -19.12 -16.06 2.58
CA GLY A 110 -20.51 -15.60 2.70
C GLY A 110 -21.41 -15.98 1.53
N PRO A 111 -22.68 -15.53 1.56
CA PRO A 111 -23.66 -15.81 0.51
C PRO A 111 -23.25 -15.23 -0.85
N GLU A 112 -23.63 -15.92 -1.94
CA GLU A 112 -23.31 -15.54 -3.33
C GLU A 112 -23.78 -14.11 -3.67
N THR A 113 -24.97 -13.72 -3.20
CA THR A 113 -25.50 -12.36 -3.44
C THR A 113 -24.59 -11.29 -2.83
N ILE A 114 -24.09 -11.52 -1.61
CA ILE A 114 -23.16 -10.60 -0.97
C ILE A 114 -21.80 -10.62 -1.66
N TYR A 115 -21.36 -11.78 -2.11
CA TYR A 115 -20.14 -11.91 -2.91
C TYR A 115 -20.18 -11.02 -4.15
N GLN A 116 -21.22 -11.16 -4.97
CA GLN A 116 -21.31 -10.48 -6.26
C GLN A 116 -21.58 -8.97 -6.13
N PHE A 117 -22.50 -8.56 -5.23
CA PHE A 117 -22.98 -7.18 -5.20
C PHE A 117 -22.32 -6.30 -4.14
N VAL A 118 -21.58 -6.87 -3.18
CA VAL A 118 -20.90 -6.12 -2.12
C VAL A 118 -19.41 -6.40 -2.12
N TYR A 119 -19.00 -7.66 -1.95
CA TYR A 119 -17.60 -8.01 -1.77
C TYR A 119 -16.77 -7.71 -3.03
N LEU A 120 -17.17 -8.19 -4.20
CA LEU A 120 -16.44 -7.95 -5.46
C LEU A 120 -16.30 -6.47 -5.82
N PRO A 121 -17.36 -5.63 -5.73
CA PRO A 121 -17.22 -4.19 -5.94
C PRO A 121 -16.25 -3.53 -4.95
N VAL A 122 -16.35 -3.83 -3.65
CA VAL A 122 -15.45 -3.29 -2.62
C VAL A 122 -14.00 -3.72 -2.88
N LEU A 123 -13.78 -5.00 -3.15
CA LEU A 123 -12.46 -5.54 -3.48
C LEU A 123 -11.90 -4.91 -4.76
N GLY A 124 -12.72 -4.78 -5.80
CA GLY A 124 -12.33 -4.19 -7.08
C GLY A 124 -11.90 -2.73 -6.92
N ILE A 125 -12.65 -1.93 -6.17
CA ILE A 125 -12.29 -0.54 -5.86
C ILE A 125 -11.00 -0.51 -5.04
N HIS A 126 -10.88 -1.35 -4.00
CA HIS A 126 -9.67 -1.44 -3.17
C HIS A 126 -8.43 -1.72 -4.01
N ILE A 127 -8.46 -2.74 -4.87
CA ILE A 127 -7.33 -3.12 -5.73
C ILE A 127 -7.01 -2.00 -6.72
N THR A 128 -8.02 -1.39 -7.36
CA THR A 128 -7.82 -0.29 -8.30
C THR A 128 -7.14 0.90 -7.63
N LEU A 129 -7.59 1.28 -6.44
CA LEU A 129 -6.97 2.36 -5.67
C LEU A 129 -5.54 2.01 -5.27
N ALA A 130 -5.27 0.77 -4.86
CA ALA A 130 -3.92 0.31 -4.53
C ALA A 130 -2.97 0.42 -5.74
N ILE A 131 -3.41 -0.02 -6.92
CA ILE A 131 -2.63 0.08 -8.16
C ILE A 131 -2.31 1.54 -8.50
N VAL A 132 -3.30 2.43 -8.44
CA VAL A 132 -3.12 3.86 -8.72
C VAL A 132 -2.23 4.54 -7.67
N CYS A 133 -2.31 4.12 -6.41
CA CYS A 133 -1.48 4.67 -5.35
C CYS A 133 0.02 4.42 -5.55
N VAL A 134 0.43 3.27 -6.08
CA VAL A 134 1.84 2.90 -6.21
C VAL A 134 2.66 3.97 -6.95
N PRO A 135 2.33 4.37 -8.20
CA PRO A 135 3.09 5.42 -8.89
C PRO A 135 3.01 6.78 -8.21
N LEU A 136 1.88 7.13 -7.60
CA LEU A 136 1.74 8.40 -6.88
C LEU A 136 2.65 8.44 -5.64
N LEU A 137 2.75 7.34 -4.89
CA LEU A 137 3.61 7.22 -3.72
C LEU A 137 5.09 7.29 -4.13
N TYR A 138 5.51 6.56 -5.17
CA TYR A 138 6.90 6.67 -5.67
C TYR A 138 7.22 8.08 -6.14
N TYR A 139 6.32 8.73 -6.86
CA TYR A 139 6.55 10.09 -7.34
C TYR A 139 6.77 11.09 -6.20
N VAL A 140 5.90 11.11 -5.19
CA VAL A 140 6.04 12.04 -4.06
C VAL A 140 7.23 11.69 -3.16
N LEU A 141 7.54 10.40 -3.00
CA LEU A 141 8.69 9.94 -2.25
C LEU A 141 10.00 10.36 -2.93
N LEU A 142 10.13 10.12 -4.23
CA LEU A 142 11.32 10.51 -5.00
C LEU A 142 11.51 12.03 -4.99
N LEU A 143 10.45 12.81 -5.12
CA LEU A 143 10.53 14.27 -4.96
C LEU A 143 11.07 14.66 -3.58
N ALA A 144 10.57 14.02 -2.51
CA ALA A 144 10.98 14.34 -1.14
C ALA A 144 12.39 13.86 -0.80
N LEU A 145 12.89 12.80 -1.45
CA LEU A 145 14.24 12.27 -1.22
C LEU A 145 15.31 12.95 -2.06
N THR A 146 14.94 13.52 -3.22
CA THR A 146 15.90 14.06 -4.19
C THR A 146 16.00 15.59 -4.16
N ARG A 147 15.17 16.28 -3.36
CA ARG A 147 15.15 17.74 -3.27
C ARG A 147 15.18 18.22 -1.83
N PRO A 148 15.83 19.36 -1.54
CA PRO A 148 15.74 20.00 -0.25
C PRO A 148 14.30 20.47 0.04
N ILE A 149 13.95 20.59 1.33
CA ILE A 149 12.59 20.90 1.78
C ILE A 149 12.10 22.23 1.20
N GLU A 150 13.00 23.20 1.04
CA GLU A 150 12.72 24.55 0.53
C GLU A 150 12.28 24.54 -0.96
N GLU A 151 12.69 23.55 -1.72
CA GLU A 151 12.32 23.39 -3.13
C GLU A 151 10.99 22.66 -3.32
N LEU A 152 10.55 21.85 -2.35
CA LEU A 152 9.34 21.03 -2.48
C LEU A 152 8.07 21.83 -2.78
N PRO A 153 7.85 23.03 -2.21
CA PRO A 153 6.67 23.86 -2.53
C PRO A 153 6.58 24.28 -4.01
N ARG A 154 7.72 24.30 -4.72
CA ARG A 154 7.81 24.65 -6.16
C ARG A 154 7.57 23.45 -7.06
N THR A 155 7.41 22.27 -6.51
CA THR A 155 7.14 21.01 -7.22
C THR A 155 5.66 20.59 -7.08
N ASN A 156 5.29 19.53 -7.79
CA ASN A 156 3.95 18.93 -7.64
C ASN A 156 3.79 18.08 -6.36
N HIS A 157 4.80 18.00 -5.48
CA HIS A 157 4.76 17.19 -4.26
C HIS A 157 3.49 17.44 -3.44
N ARG A 158 3.13 18.73 -3.21
CA ARG A 158 1.94 19.08 -2.42
C ARG A 158 0.63 18.64 -3.08
N ARG A 159 0.53 18.78 -4.41
CA ARG A 159 -0.71 18.45 -5.15
C ARG A 159 -0.87 16.94 -5.24
N VAL A 160 0.15 16.26 -5.74
CA VAL A 160 0.15 14.80 -5.91
C VAL A 160 0.11 14.09 -4.56
N GLY A 161 0.84 14.59 -3.54
CA GLY A 161 0.83 14.04 -2.20
C GLY A 161 -0.55 14.07 -1.52
N ARG A 162 -1.36 15.11 -1.75
CA ARG A 162 -2.75 15.14 -1.25
C ARG A 162 -3.60 14.06 -1.90
N VAL A 163 -3.51 13.91 -3.21
CA VAL A 163 -4.25 12.88 -3.95
C VAL A 163 -3.79 11.49 -3.48
N ALA A 164 -2.48 11.24 -3.45
CA ALA A 164 -1.91 9.98 -3.00
C ALA A 164 -2.36 9.62 -1.58
N ALA A 165 -2.27 10.54 -0.63
CA ALA A 165 -2.68 10.31 0.76
C ALA A 165 -4.18 10.05 0.89
N SER A 166 -5.04 10.74 0.12
CA SER A 166 -6.49 10.49 0.12
C SER A 166 -6.82 9.09 -0.40
N LEU A 167 -6.27 8.72 -1.56
CA LEU A 167 -6.50 7.41 -2.16
C LEU A 167 -5.95 6.29 -1.27
N TRP A 168 -4.80 6.53 -0.65
CA TRP A 168 -4.18 5.57 0.26
C TRP A 168 -5.01 5.32 1.52
N LEU A 169 -5.56 6.39 2.14
CA LEU A 169 -6.49 6.27 3.27
C LEU A 169 -7.74 5.47 2.89
N VAL A 170 -8.36 5.78 1.74
CA VAL A 170 -9.54 5.06 1.28
C VAL A 170 -9.20 3.59 0.97
N SER A 171 -8.07 3.33 0.31
CA SER A 171 -7.62 1.96 0.02
C SER A 171 -7.42 1.16 1.31
N PHE A 172 -6.72 1.68 2.32
CA PHE A 172 -6.56 0.99 3.60
C PHE A 172 -7.90 0.75 4.31
N ALA A 173 -8.80 1.74 4.30
CA ALA A 173 -10.13 1.58 4.90
C ALA A 173 -10.93 0.46 4.21
N LEU A 174 -10.92 0.41 2.88
CA LEU A 174 -11.56 -0.68 2.12
C LEU A 174 -10.86 -2.03 2.37
N GLY A 175 -9.54 -2.05 2.53
CA GLY A 175 -8.81 -3.26 2.93
C GLY A 175 -9.25 -3.81 4.28
N VAL A 176 -9.51 -2.93 5.27
CA VAL A 176 -10.08 -3.33 6.57
C VAL A 176 -11.50 -3.87 6.40
N VAL A 177 -12.32 -3.27 5.51
CA VAL A 177 -13.66 -3.79 5.20
C VAL A 177 -13.57 -5.18 4.56
N VAL A 178 -12.68 -5.38 3.58
CA VAL A 178 -12.44 -6.69 2.95
C VAL A 178 -12.03 -7.72 4.01
N TYR A 179 -11.11 -7.37 4.91
CA TYR A 179 -10.72 -8.24 6.03
C TYR A 179 -11.93 -8.59 6.93
N ALA A 180 -12.71 -7.59 7.31
CA ALA A 180 -13.89 -7.83 8.17
C ALA A 180 -14.91 -8.76 7.49
N MET A 181 -15.12 -8.62 6.18
CA MET A 181 -16.01 -9.49 5.42
C MET A 181 -15.51 -10.93 5.31
N LEU A 182 -14.18 -11.13 5.24
CA LEU A 182 -13.57 -12.46 5.08
C LEU A 182 -13.39 -13.23 6.40
N TYR A 183 -13.18 -12.51 7.53
CA TYR A 183 -12.67 -13.14 8.74
C TYR A 183 -13.45 -12.79 10.02
N VAL A 184 -14.40 -11.86 9.97
CA VAL A 184 -15.15 -11.40 11.15
C VAL A 184 -16.64 -11.58 10.99
N VAL A 185 -17.20 -11.23 9.83
CA VAL A 185 -18.66 -11.24 9.59
C VAL A 185 -19.12 -12.60 9.09
N TYR A 186 -18.35 -13.23 8.27
CA TYR A 186 -18.59 -14.52 7.66
C TYR A 186 -17.44 -15.49 8.00
#